data_4bb0c87ac673783fe3f4562b1e0d7a7f
#
_entry.id   4bb0c87ac673783fe3f4562b1e0d7a7f
#
_cell.length_a   1.000
_cell.length_b   1.000
_cell.length_c   1.000
_cell.angle_alpha   90.00
_cell.angle_beta   90.00
_cell.angle_gamma   90.00
#
_symmetry.space_group_name_H-M   'P 1'
#
loop_
_entity.id
_entity.type
_entity.pdbx_description
1 polymer ?
#
loop_
_entity_poly.entity_id
_entity_poly.type
_entity_poly.pdbx_seq_one_letter_code
_entity_poly.pdbx_strand_id
1 'polypeptide(L)'
;MLSDLLEPSLGIGNFFGMLPSGMADSRLYGVELDSITGRIAQKLYPQADITVAGFETTDRRDFYDLAVGNVPFGQYKVNDKAYNKLGFSIHNYFFAKTIDQIRPGGVIAFVTSRFTMDSKDSSARKYMAERADLLGAIRLPNNAFKANASTEVVSDILFLQKRDRPADIEPAWVQLGQTEDGFNINQYFVDHPEMVLGNLELEKIGRASCRERV
;
A
#
# COMPACT_ATOMS: atom_id res chain seq x y z
N MET A 1 -12.84 4.20 -20.99
CA MET A 1 -13.72 3.42 -20.08
C MET A 1 -13.68 4.15 -18.74
N LEU A 2 -14.83 4.52 -18.21
CA LEU A 2 -14.92 5.14 -16.87
C LEU A 2 -14.45 4.10 -15.83
N SER A 3 -13.46 4.45 -15.02
CA SER A 3 -12.97 3.61 -13.93
C SER A 3 -13.37 4.20 -12.56
N ASP A 4 -13.68 3.33 -11.62
CA ASP A 4 -13.92 3.69 -10.22
C ASP A 4 -12.59 3.61 -9.47
N LEU A 5 -12.03 4.76 -9.05
CA LEU A 5 -10.75 4.87 -8.37
C LEU A 5 -10.94 5.23 -6.90
N LEU A 6 -10.35 4.42 -6.02
CA LEU A 6 -10.34 4.62 -4.58
C LEU A 6 -8.97 5.16 -4.10
N GLU A 7 -8.99 6.18 -3.23
CA GLU A 7 -7.87 6.57 -2.37
C GLU A 7 -8.29 6.44 -0.90
N PRO A 8 -7.91 5.34 -0.21
CA PRO A 8 -8.46 5.02 1.12
C PRO A 8 -7.83 5.81 2.27
N SER A 9 -6.79 6.59 1.99
CA SER A 9 -6.10 7.50 2.91
C SER A 9 -5.76 8.77 2.13
N LEU A 10 -6.82 9.55 1.83
CA LEU A 10 -6.80 10.57 0.79
C LEU A 10 -5.87 11.75 1.08
N GLY A 11 -5.74 12.14 2.36
CA GLY A 11 -5.13 13.42 2.68
C GLY A 11 -5.91 14.56 2.01
N ILE A 12 -5.20 15.45 1.34
CA ILE A 12 -5.82 16.51 0.52
C ILE A 12 -6.09 16.09 -0.93
N GLY A 13 -5.84 14.82 -1.29
CA GLY A 13 -6.10 14.30 -2.64
C GLY A 13 -4.93 14.49 -3.62
N ASN A 14 -3.71 14.34 -3.18
CA ASN A 14 -2.54 14.51 -4.03
C ASN A 14 -2.54 13.55 -5.24
N PHE A 15 -2.94 12.29 -5.06
CA PHE A 15 -3.04 11.34 -6.18
C PHE A 15 -4.14 11.73 -7.15
N PHE A 16 -5.27 12.27 -6.68
CA PHE A 16 -6.33 12.77 -7.57
C PHE A 16 -5.82 13.91 -8.46
N GLY A 17 -5.03 14.84 -7.89
CA GLY A 17 -4.43 15.95 -8.63
C GLY A 17 -3.36 15.54 -9.66
N MET A 18 -2.85 14.31 -9.58
CA MET A 18 -1.78 13.79 -10.43
C MET A 18 -2.27 12.74 -11.43
N LEU A 19 -3.58 12.55 -11.56
CA LEU A 19 -4.12 11.58 -12.51
C LEU A 19 -3.73 11.91 -13.94
N PRO A 20 -3.28 10.92 -14.72
CA PRO A 20 -2.98 11.12 -16.13
C PRO A 20 -4.25 11.46 -16.93
N SER A 21 -4.09 12.19 -18.03
CA SER A 21 -5.20 12.64 -18.88
C SER A 21 -6.12 11.50 -19.34
N GLY A 22 -5.58 10.32 -19.58
CA GLY A 22 -6.36 9.13 -19.94
C GLY A 22 -7.30 8.63 -18.82
N MET A 23 -7.17 9.14 -17.61
CA MET A 23 -8.02 8.82 -16.45
C MET A 23 -8.88 10.02 -15.99
N ALA A 24 -8.91 11.11 -16.73
CA ALA A 24 -9.62 12.33 -16.35
C ALA A 24 -11.13 12.12 -16.11
N ASP A 25 -11.74 11.15 -16.78
CA ASP A 25 -13.16 10.82 -16.65
C ASP A 25 -13.45 9.77 -15.55
N SER A 26 -12.44 9.36 -14.78
CA SER A 26 -12.62 8.39 -13.69
C SER A 26 -13.50 8.95 -12.58
N ARG A 27 -14.33 8.09 -12.00
CA ARG A 27 -15.08 8.43 -10.78
C ARG A 27 -14.16 8.26 -9.58
N LEU A 28 -14.01 9.32 -8.79
CA LEU A 28 -13.04 9.40 -7.70
C LEU A 28 -13.75 9.19 -6.37
N TYR A 29 -13.21 8.30 -5.56
CA TYR A 29 -13.69 7.97 -4.23
C TYR A 29 -12.54 8.12 -3.24
N GLY A 30 -12.73 8.96 -2.22
CA GLY A 30 -11.72 9.21 -1.20
C GLY A 30 -12.23 8.93 0.21
N VAL A 31 -11.34 8.46 1.06
CA VAL A 31 -11.61 8.34 2.50
C VAL A 31 -10.53 9.06 3.27
N GLU A 32 -10.90 9.95 4.19
CA GLU A 32 -9.98 10.70 5.01
C GLU A 32 -10.47 10.79 6.45
N LEU A 33 -9.62 10.38 7.39
CA LEU A 33 -9.96 10.35 8.81
C LEU A 33 -9.98 11.77 9.42
N ASP A 34 -9.00 12.61 9.04
CA ASP A 34 -8.90 13.96 9.57
C ASP A 34 -9.96 14.87 8.97
N SER A 35 -10.77 15.47 9.82
CA SER A 35 -11.91 16.28 9.42
C SER A 35 -11.55 17.58 8.70
N ILE A 36 -10.39 18.16 9.00
CA ILE A 36 -9.93 19.40 8.36
C ILE A 36 -9.41 19.06 6.97
N THR A 37 -8.51 18.10 6.89
CA THR A 37 -7.90 17.62 5.65
C THR A 37 -8.95 17.10 4.68
N GLY A 38 -9.91 16.30 5.17
CA GLY A 38 -11.00 15.77 4.33
C GLY A 38 -11.91 16.85 3.78
N ARG A 39 -12.24 17.90 4.57
CA ARG A 39 -13.03 19.03 4.08
C ARG A 39 -12.27 19.88 3.04
N ILE A 40 -10.94 19.99 3.18
CA ILE A 40 -10.10 20.62 2.15
C ILE A 40 -10.19 19.82 0.87
N ALA A 41 -10.02 18.52 0.92
CA ALA A 41 -10.14 17.63 -0.24
C ALA A 41 -11.51 17.75 -0.93
N GLN A 42 -12.61 17.76 -0.16
CA GLN A 42 -13.97 17.97 -0.70
C GLN A 42 -14.12 19.31 -1.45
N LYS A 43 -13.39 20.35 -1.05
CA LYS A 43 -13.40 21.65 -1.74
C LYS A 43 -12.53 21.65 -3.00
N LEU A 44 -11.40 20.91 -2.97
CA LEU A 44 -10.50 20.77 -4.12
C LEU A 44 -11.11 19.88 -5.21
N TYR A 45 -11.84 18.85 -4.81
CA TYR A 45 -12.42 17.85 -5.71
C TYR A 45 -13.94 17.71 -5.52
N PRO A 46 -14.74 18.74 -5.89
CA PRO A 46 -16.18 18.75 -5.61
C PRO A 46 -16.99 17.69 -6.37
N GLN A 47 -16.39 17.05 -7.38
CA GLN A 47 -17.01 15.96 -8.15
C GLN A 47 -16.66 14.56 -7.59
N ALA A 48 -15.72 14.46 -6.62
CA ALA A 48 -15.34 13.21 -6.01
C ALA A 48 -16.28 12.86 -4.84
N ASP A 49 -16.51 11.57 -4.65
CA ASP A 49 -17.23 11.03 -3.47
C ASP A 49 -16.23 10.87 -2.32
N ILE A 50 -16.12 11.88 -1.47
CA ILE A 50 -15.16 11.91 -0.36
C ILE A 50 -15.88 11.72 0.97
N THR A 51 -15.59 10.59 1.63
CA THR A 51 -16.04 10.25 2.97
C THR A 51 -15.04 10.76 4.01
N VAL A 52 -15.49 11.64 4.89
CA VAL A 52 -14.67 12.15 6.02
C VAL A 52 -14.96 11.29 7.25
N ALA A 53 -14.30 10.17 7.34
CA ALA A 53 -14.42 9.18 8.42
C ALA A 53 -13.24 8.18 8.35
N GLY A 54 -13.14 7.28 9.33
CA GLY A 54 -12.17 6.19 9.26
C GLY A 54 -12.50 5.17 8.17
N PHE A 55 -11.47 4.57 7.59
CA PHE A 55 -11.63 3.57 6.51
C PHE A 55 -12.46 2.35 6.94
N GLU A 56 -12.50 2.03 8.24
CA GLU A 56 -13.34 0.97 8.80
C GLU A 56 -14.84 1.17 8.58
N THR A 57 -15.28 2.40 8.32
CA THR A 57 -16.70 2.71 8.09
C THR A 57 -17.17 2.37 6.68
N THR A 58 -16.28 2.07 5.76
CA THR A 58 -16.59 1.71 4.36
C THR A 58 -16.80 0.21 4.23
N ASP A 59 -17.71 -0.22 3.36
CA ASP A 59 -18.05 -1.63 3.19
C ASP A 59 -18.34 -2.06 1.74
N ARG A 60 -18.06 -1.22 0.76
CA ARG A 60 -18.21 -1.60 -0.67
C ARG A 60 -17.38 -2.84 -0.96
N ARG A 61 -17.93 -3.77 -1.74
CA ARG A 61 -17.29 -5.03 -2.11
C ARG A 61 -17.24 -5.15 -3.62
N ASP A 62 -16.10 -5.66 -4.15
CA ASP A 62 -15.93 -5.92 -5.59
C ASP A 62 -16.34 -4.72 -6.48
N PHE A 63 -16.02 -3.51 -6.03
CA PHE A 63 -16.56 -2.30 -6.62
C PHE A 63 -15.54 -1.50 -7.41
N TYR A 64 -14.37 -1.21 -6.83
CA TYR A 64 -13.40 -0.31 -7.45
C TYR A 64 -12.54 -1.03 -8.50
N ASP A 65 -12.17 -0.31 -9.57
CA ASP A 65 -11.25 -0.77 -10.61
C ASP A 65 -9.79 -0.64 -10.17
N LEU A 66 -9.51 0.44 -9.45
CA LEU A 66 -8.18 0.83 -9.02
C LEU A 66 -8.22 1.41 -7.62
N ALA A 67 -7.23 1.07 -6.80
CA ALA A 67 -6.94 1.79 -5.57
C ALA A 67 -5.50 2.28 -5.59
N VAL A 68 -5.32 3.57 -5.27
CA VAL A 68 -4.01 4.19 -5.13
C VAL A 68 -3.92 4.88 -3.78
N GLY A 69 -2.73 5.03 -3.22
CA GLY A 69 -2.59 5.78 -1.99
C GLY A 69 -1.27 5.57 -1.27
N ASN A 70 -1.01 6.46 -0.35
CA ASN A 70 0.03 6.32 0.67
C ASN A 70 -0.67 5.93 1.97
N VAL A 71 -0.69 4.62 2.28
CA VAL A 71 -1.40 4.11 3.45
C VAL A 71 -0.70 4.52 4.75
N PRO A 72 -1.43 4.75 5.86
CA PRO A 72 -0.81 5.13 7.12
C PRO A 72 0.13 4.04 7.64
N PHE A 73 1.29 4.46 8.19
CA PHE A 73 2.30 3.58 8.75
C PHE A 73 2.15 3.51 10.27
N GLY A 74 2.33 2.34 10.84
CA GLY A 74 2.32 2.18 12.28
C GLY A 74 2.08 0.75 12.74
N GLN A 75 2.31 0.52 14.04
CA GLN A 75 2.08 -0.78 14.68
C GLN A 75 0.70 -0.85 15.36
N TYR A 76 -0.05 0.24 15.38
CA TYR A 76 -1.40 0.23 15.92
C TYR A 76 -2.39 -0.48 14.99
N LYS A 77 -3.50 -0.91 15.56
CA LYS A 77 -4.55 -1.67 14.86
C LYS A 77 -5.79 -0.82 14.73
N VAL A 78 -6.50 -1.00 13.63
CA VAL A 78 -7.83 -0.42 13.41
C VAL A 78 -8.88 -1.38 13.98
N ASN A 79 -9.88 -0.85 14.66
CA ASN A 79 -11.00 -1.65 15.13
C ASN A 79 -12.06 -1.78 14.05
N ASP A 80 -11.94 -2.82 13.24
CA ASP A 80 -12.93 -3.20 12.22
C ASP A 80 -13.33 -4.66 12.47
N LYS A 81 -14.60 -4.90 12.82
CA LYS A 81 -15.11 -6.22 13.22
C LYS A 81 -14.81 -7.31 12.18
N ALA A 82 -14.84 -6.96 10.89
CA ALA A 82 -14.59 -7.90 9.80
C ALA A 82 -13.13 -8.37 9.75
N TYR A 83 -12.19 -7.52 10.21
CA TYR A 83 -10.75 -7.73 10.09
C TYR A 83 -10.02 -7.92 11.42
N ASN A 84 -10.69 -7.70 12.56
CA ASN A 84 -10.08 -7.80 13.90
C ASN A 84 -9.36 -9.14 14.14
N LYS A 85 -9.90 -10.24 13.60
CA LYS A 85 -9.32 -11.59 13.74
C LYS A 85 -7.97 -11.74 13.05
N LEU A 86 -7.67 -10.91 12.04
CA LEU A 86 -6.39 -10.94 11.32
C LEU A 86 -5.25 -10.40 12.17
N GLY A 87 -5.55 -9.50 13.10
CA GLY A 87 -4.56 -8.90 14.00
C GLY A 87 -3.52 -8.01 13.31
N PHE A 88 -3.77 -7.59 12.07
CA PHE A 88 -2.82 -6.85 11.22
C PHE A 88 -2.53 -5.46 11.77
N SER A 89 -1.30 -4.98 11.51
CA SER A 89 -0.96 -3.56 11.64
C SER A 89 -1.77 -2.72 10.67
N ILE A 90 -1.86 -1.39 10.91
CA ILE A 90 -2.71 -0.51 10.10
C ILE A 90 -2.40 -0.61 8.60
N HIS A 91 -1.14 -0.59 8.18
CA HIS A 91 -0.80 -0.67 6.76
C HIS A 91 -1.25 -2.00 6.14
N ASN A 92 -1.09 -3.12 6.84
CA ASN A 92 -1.54 -4.43 6.36
C ASN A 92 -3.08 -4.56 6.35
N TYR A 93 -3.76 -3.92 7.30
CA TYR A 93 -5.21 -3.81 7.31
C TYR A 93 -5.74 -3.08 6.07
N PHE A 94 -5.10 -1.97 5.67
CA PHE A 94 -5.48 -1.25 4.46
C PHE A 94 -5.41 -2.14 3.22
N PHE A 95 -4.38 -2.95 3.06
CA PHE A 95 -4.31 -3.93 1.97
C PHE A 95 -5.46 -4.95 2.04
N ALA A 96 -5.66 -5.57 3.21
CA ALA A 96 -6.67 -6.61 3.37
C ALA A 96 -8.08 -6.10 3.02
N LYS A 97 -8.44 -4.92 3.53
CA LYS A 97 -9.75 -4.33 3.27
C LYS A 97 -9.90 -3.85 1.83
N THR A 98 -8.86 -3.25 1.26
CA THR A 98 -8.90 -2.78 -0.13
C THR A 98 -9.01 -3.95 -1.11
N ILE A 99 -8.33 -5.08 -0.87
CA ILE A 99 -8.49 -6.28 -1.69
C ILE A 99 -9.97 -6.72 -1.76
N ASP A 100 -10.68 -6.65 -0.65
CA ASP A 100 -12.11 -6.99 -0.64
C ASP A 100 -12.97 -5.97 -1.39
N GLN A 101 -12.55 -4.70 -1.42
CA GLN A 101 -13.29 -3.61 -2.09
C GLN A 101 -13.00 -3.49 -3.58
N ILE A 102 -11.82 -3.90 -4.03
CA ILE A 102 -11.45 -3.96 -5.45
C ILE A 102 -12.21 -5.11 -6.11
N ARG A 103 -12.69 -4.91 -7.33
CA ARG A 103 -13.28 -5.97 -8.15
C ARG A 103 -12.21 -6.98 -8.62
N PRO A 104 -12.60 -8.21 -8.99
CA PRO A 104 -11.70 -9.14 -9.66
C PRO A 104 -11.03 -8.50 -10.88
N GLY A 105 -9.71 -8.68 -11.03
CA GLY A 105 -8.89 -8.05 -12.07
C GLY A 105 -8.52 -6.59 -11.79
N GLY A 106 -9.10 -5.95 -10.79
CA GLY A 106 -8.74 -4.60 -10.37
C GLY A 106 -7.35 -4.54 -9.72
N VAL A 107 -6.75 -3.36 -9.70
CA VAL A 107 -5.36 -3.16 -9.28
C VAL A 107 -5.27 -2.28 -8.04
N ILE A 108 -4.33 -2.59 -7.16
CA ILE A 108 -3.95 -1.79 -6.00
C ILE A 108 -2.51 -1.32 -6.19
N ALA A 109 -2.26 -0.03 -6.03
CA ALA A 109 -0.93 0.58 -6.06
C ALA A 109 -0.73 1.42 -4.80
N PHE A 110 -0.11 0.84 -3.77
CA PHE A 110 0.07 1.50 -2.48
C PHE A 110 1.53 1.74 -2.15
N VAL A 111 1.80 2.95 -1.65
CA VAL A 111 3.00 3.24 -0.87
C VAL A 111 2.76 2.74 0.56
N THR A 112 3.67 1.93 1.07
CA THR A 112 3.55 1.30 2.39
C THR A 112 4.89 1.23 3.11
N SER A 113 4.85 0.89 4.38
CA SER A 113 6.05 0.59 5.17
C SER A 113 6.77 -0.65 4.63
N ARG A 114 8.10 -0.64 4.61
CA ARG A 114 8.90 -1.84 4.32
C ARG A 114 8.48 -3.08 5.12
N PHE A 115 7.89 -2.89 6.30
CA PHE A 115 7.43 -4.00 7.14
C PHE A 115 6.26 -4.80 6.54
N THR A 116 5.58 -4.30 5.52
CA THR A 116 4.64 -5.13 4.76
C THR A 116 5.39 -6.30 4.09
N MET A 117 6.55 -6.02 3.49
CA MET A 117 7.36 -7.02 2.79
C MET A 117 8.36 -7.74 3.72
N ASP A 118 9.03 -7.03 4.64
CA ASP A 118 10.15 -7.55 5.41
C ASP A 118 9.79 -8.08 6.82
N SER A 119 8.52 -8.06 7.23
CA SER A 119 8.14 -8.63 8.53
C SER A 119 8.48 -10.12 8.60
N LYS A 120 9.03 -10.58 9.74
CA LYS A 120 9.22 -12.01 10.01
C LYS A 120 7.88 -12.76 10.03
N ASP A 121 6.82 -12.11 10.52
CA ASP A 121 5.47 -12.63 10.40
C ASP A 121 4.97 -12.45 8.96
N SER A 122 4.75 -13.57 8.27
CA SER A 122 4.29 -13.62 6.89
C SER A 122 2.76 -13.63 6.74
N SER A 123 2.00 -13.58 7.83
CA SER A 123 0.54 -13.77 7.82
C SER A 123 -0.19 -12.79 6.89
N ALA A 124 0.22 -11.51 6.88
CA ALA A 124 -0.35 -10.52 5.99
C ALA A 124 -0.01 -10.80 4.51
N ARG A 125 1.24 -11.19 4.22
CA ARG A 125 1.65 -11.55 2.85
C ARG A 125 0.93 -12.79 2.34
N LYS A 126 0.75 -13.81 3.19
CA LYS A 126 -0.06 -15.01 2.85
C LYS A 126 -1.48 -14.62 2.53
N TYR A 127 -2.11 -13.81 3.38
CA TYR A 127 -3.48 -13.32 3.16
C TYR A 127 -3.62 -12.60 1.81
N MET A 128 -2.67 -11.72 1.48
CA MET A 128 -2.64 -11.02 0.20
C MET A 128 -2.40 -11.98 -0.97
N ALA A 129 -1.42 -12.88 -0.86
CA ALA A 129 -1.04 -13.81 -1.92
C ALA A 129 -2.16 -14.81 -2.29
N GLU A 130 -2.97 -15.22 -1.31
CA GLU A 130 -4.16 -16.04 -1.59
C GLU A 130 -5.18 -15.32 -2.46
N ARG A 131 -5.28 -13.98 -2.39
CA ARG A 131 -6.35 -13.18 -2.97
C ARG A 131 -5.94 -12.29 -4.12
N ALA A 132 -4.64 -12.06 -4.28
CA ALA A 132 -4.09 -11.15 -5.29
C ALA A 132 -2.74 -11.63 -5.79
N ASP A 133 -2.43 -11.31 -7.04
CA ASP A 133 -1.11 -11.47 -7.64
C ASP A 133 -0.26 -10.23 -7.34
N LEU A 134 0.99 -10.42 -6.95
CA LEU A 134 1.98 -9.35 -6.91
C LEU A 134 2.45 -9.09 -8.35
N LEU A 135 2.05 -7.94 -8.91
CA LEU A 135 2.51 -7.50 -10.22
C LEU A 135 3.92 -6.93 -10.16
N GLY A 136 4.31 -6.39 -9.02
CA GLY A 136 5.62 -5.85 -8.76
C GLY A 136 5.70 -5.09 -7.45
N ALA A 137 6.93 -4.84 -6.99
CA ALA A 137 7.21 -3.98 -5.86
C ALA A 137 8.46 -3.15 -6.11
N ILE A 138 8.50 -1.92 -5.59
CA ILE A 138 9.65 -1.02 -5.70
C ILE A 138 10.02 -0.57 -4.28
N ARG A 139 11.28 -0.78 -3.88
CA ARG A 139 11.79 -0.26 -2.61
C ARG A 139 12.40 1.12 -2.81
N LEU A 140 11.90 2.09 -2.09
CA LEU A 140 12.38 3.47 -2.10
C LEU A 140 13.47 3.67 -1.05
N PRO A 141 14.44 4.58 -1.31
CA PRO A 141 15.42 4.96 -0.31
C PRO A 141 14.76 5.69 0.87
N ASN A 142 15.41 5.67 2.03
CA ASN A 142 14.86 6.21 3.27
C ASN A 142 14.58 7.72 3.25
N ASN A 143 15.21 8.46 2.34
CA ASN A 143 15.03 9.89 2.15
C ASN A 143 13.97 10.27 1.09
N ALA A 144 13.30 9.30 0.47
CA ALA A 144 12.32 9.56 -0.60
C ALA A 144 11.22 10.56 -0.18
N PHE A 145 10.85 10.61 1.10
CA PHE A 145 9.85 11.52 1.65
C PHE A 145 10.43 12.64 2.52
N LYS A 146 11.76 12.78 2.60
CA LYS A 146 12.41 13.76 3.47
C LYS A 146 12.00 15.19 3.16
N ALA A 147 11.92 15.54 1.89
CA ALA A 147 11.55 16.89 1.44
C ALA A 147 10.09 17.26 1.76
N ASN A 148 9.19 16.28 1.74
CA ASN A 148 7.74 16.53 1.86
C ASN A 148 7.18 16.20 3.25
N ALA A 149 7.77 15.26 3.97
CA ALA A 149 7.25 14.77 5.25
C ALA A 149 8.26 14.87 6.41
N SER A 150 9.46 15.38 6.17
CA SER A 150 10.56 15.49 7.16
C SER A 150 10.86 14.15 7.87
N THR A 151 10.64 13.03 7.19
CA THR A 151 10.75 11.69 7.75
C THR A 151 11.71 10.85 6.92
N GLU A 152 12.55 10.08 7.59
CA GLU A 152 13.47 9.12 6.96
C GLU A 152 12.98 7.71 7.25
N VAL A 153 12.20 7.15 6.32
CA VAL A 153 11.67 5.80 6.42
C VAL A 153 11.80 5.07 5.08
N VAL A 154 12.25 3.84 5.14
CA VAL A 154 12.23 2.95 3.97
C VAL A 154 10.78 2.55 3.71
N SER A 155 10.34 2.81 2.50
CA SER A 155 8.99 2.52 2.04
C SER A 155 9.04 1.69 0.78
N ASP A 156 8.00 0.91 0.57
CA ASP A 156 7.81 0.11 -0.63
C ASP A 156 6.57 0.59 -1.39
N ILE A 157 6.60 0.55 -2.71
CA ILE A 157 5.41 0.67 -3.55
C ILE A 157 5.04 -0.74 -3.98
N LEU A 158 3.84 -1.20 -3.66
CA LEU A 158 3.33 -2.52 -4.04
C LEU A 158 2.24 -2.39 -5.07
N PHE A 159 2.32 -3.21 -6.12
CA PHE A 159 1.29 -3.35 -7.14
C PHE A 159 0.68 -4.75 -7.05
N LEU A 160 -0.61 -4.83 -6.72
CA LEU A 160 -1.35 -6.07 -6.58
C LEU A 160 -2.53 -6.08 -7.55
N GLN A 161 -2.83 -7.24 -8.15
CA GLN A 161 -4.04 -7.44 -8.93
C GLN A 161 -4.91 -8.47 -8.25
N LYS A 162 -6.18 -8.11 -7.96
CA LYS A 162 -7.12 -9.04 -7.34
C LYS A 162 -7.43 -10.21 -8.25
N ARG A 163 -7.38 -11.42 -7.69
CA ARG A 163 -7.79 -12.66 -8.37
C ARG A 163 -9.31 -12.78 -8.43
N ASP A 164 -9.79 -13.55 -9.40
CA ASP A 164 -11.22 -13.91 -9.49
C ASP A 164 -11.65 -14.77 -8.30
N ARG A 165 -10.75 -15.62 -7.81
CA ARG A 165 -10.97 -16.51 -6.66
C ARG A 165 -9.71 -16.60 -5.82
N PRO A 166 -9.85 -16.72 -4.49
CA PRO A 166 -8.72 -17.07 -3.64
C PRO A 166 -8.08 -18.39 -4.08
N ALA A 167 -6.76 -18.46 -4.00
CA ALA A 167 -5.98 -19.64 -4.30
C ALA A 167 -5.08 -19.98 -3.12
N ASP A 168 -5.00 -21.27 -2.79
CA ASP A 168 -4.05 -21.76 -1.76
C ASP A 168 -2.66 -21.89 -2.40
N ILE A 169 -1.96 -20.75 -2.44
CA ILE A 169 -0.62 -20.65 -3.00
C ILE A 169 0.28 -19.85 -2.06
N GLU A 170 1.54 -20.17 -2.09
CA GLU A 170 2.57 -19.46 -1.33
C GLU A 170 3.74 -19.09 -2.27
N PRO A 171 3.60 -18.03 -3.09
CA PRO A 171 4.67 -17.56 -3.95
C PRO A 171 5.88 -17.06 -3.14
N ALA A 172 7.06 -17.01 -3.77
CA ALA A 172 8.32 -16.69 -3.10
C ALA A 172 8.30 -15.38 -2.30
N TRP A 173 7.59 -14.37 -2.79
CA TRP A 173 7.49 -13.07 -2.11
C TRP A 173 6.74 -13.09 -0.76
N VAL A 174 6.11 -14.22 -0.40
CA VAL A 174 5.55 -14.41 0.94
C VAL A 174 6.67 -14.59 1.98
N GLN A 175 7.81 -15.12 1.57
CA GLN A 175 8.94 -15.44 2.43
C GLN A 175 10.01 -14.34 2.42
N LEU A 176 10.88 -14.39 3.43
CA LEU A 176 12.12 -13.62 3.46
C LEU A 176 13.24 -14.45 2.82
N GLY A 177 14.18 -13.74 2.20
CA GLY A 177 15.43 -14.28 1.71
C GLY A 177 16.64 -13.54 2.25
N GLN A 178 17.80 -13.87 1.75
CA GLN A 178 19.05 -13.22 2.11
C GLN A 178 19.79 -12.80 0.84
N THR A 179 20.25 -11.55 0.79
CA THR A 179 21.13 -11.07 -0.29
C THR A 179 22.52 -11.66 -0.17
N GLU A 180 23.34 -11.54 -1.21
CA GLU A 180 24.76 -11.95 -1.20
C GLU A 180 25.54 -11.25 -0.08
N ASP A 181 25.20 -9.99 0.23
CA ASP A 181 25.81 -9.20 1.31
C ASP A 181 25.23 -9.54 2.71
N GLY A 182 24.34 -10.53 2.81
CA GLY A 182 23.82 -11.04 4.08
C GLY A 182 22.63 -10.26 4.65
N PHE A 183 21.99 -9.36 3.89
CA PHE A 183 20.77 -8.66 4.33
C PHE A 183 19.55 -9.59 4.26
N ASN A 184 18.78 -9.64 5.36
CA ASN A 184 17.48 -10.32 5.37
C ASN A 184 16.40 -9.35 4.90
N ILE A 185 15.87 -9.58 3.72
CA ILE A 185 14.79 -8.79 3.10
C ILE A 185 13.78 -9.73 2.45
N ASN A 186 12.70 -9.20 1.93
CA ASN A 186 11.73 -10.00 1.20
C ASN A 186 12.38 -10.73 0.01
N GLN A 187 11.99 -11.99 -0.22
CA GLN A 187 12.52 -12.79 -1.33
C GLN A 187 12.35 -12.10 -2.68
N TYR A 188 11.25 -11.36 -2.88
CA TYR A 188 11.05 -10.59 -4.12
C TYR A 188 12.21 -9.64 -4.42
N PHE A 189 12.71 -8.93 -3.42
CA PHE A 189 13.84 -7.99 -3.62
C PHE A 189 15.20 -8.69 -3.70
N VAL A 190 15.31 -9.92 -3.24
CA VAL A 190 16.47 -10.78 -3.49
C VAL A 190 16.51 -11.21 -4.95
N ASP A 191 15.35 -11.60 -5.48
CA ASP A 191 15.19 -12.07 -6.87
C ASP A 191 15.20 -10.91 -7.89
N HIS A 192 14.83 -9.68 -7.43
CA HIS A 192 14.72 -8.46 -8.23
C HIS A 192 15.50 -7.30 -7.61
N PRO A 193 16.84 -7.37 -7.54
CA PRO A 193 17.66 -6.32 -6.93
C PRO A 193 17.54 -4.96 -7.65
N GLU A 194 17.17 -4.94 -8.92
CA GLU A 194 16.91 -3.73 -9.72
C GLU A 194 15.71 -2.93 -9.20
N MET A 195 14.80 -3.56 -8.44
CA MET A 195 13.64 -2.91 -7.83
C MET A 195 13.98 -2.24 -6.50
N VAL A 196 15.21 -2.30 -6.04
CA VAL A 196 15.72 -1.57 -4.87
C VAL A 196 16.40 -0.28 -5.36
N LEU A 197 15.75 0.87 -5.20
CA LEU A 197 16.22 2.16 -5.72
C LEU A 197 17.22 2.87 -4.80
N GLY A 198 18.08 2.12 -4.13
CA GLY A 198 19.08 2.64 -3.21
C GLY A 198 20.08 1.56 -2.84
N ASN A 199 21.03 1.91 -1.97
CA ASN A 199 21.98 0.96 -1.40
C ASN A 199 21.42 0.40 -0.09
N LEU A 200 21.52 -0.92 0.10
CA LEU A 200 21.21 -1.55 1.37
C LEU A 200 22.36 -1.30 2.36
N GLU A 201 22.04 -0.84 3.55
CA GLU A 201 22.99 -0.63 4.64
C GLU A 201 22.46 -1.22 5.94
N LEU A 202 23.34 -1.64 6.84
CA LEU A 202 22.97 -2.05 8.18
C LEU A 202 22.80 -0.81 9.06
N GLU A 203 21.59 -0.61 9.57
CA GLU A 203 21.37 0.33 10.66
C GLU A 203 22.12 -0.15 11.92
N LYS A 204 22.49 0.79 12.81
CA LYS A 204 23.17 0.51 14.10
C LYS A 204 22.50 -0.56 14.98
N ILE A 205 21.26 -0.96 14.64
CA ILE A 205 20.47 -1.96 15.37
C ILE A 205 20.40 -3.30 14.58
N GLY A 206 21.25 -3.52 13.57
CA GLY A 206 21.30 -4.78 12.80
C GLY A 206 20.11 -5.00 11.84
N ARG A 207 19.42 -3.94 11.45
CA ARG A 207 18.32 -3.98 10.46
C ARG A 207 18.80 -3.41 9.13
N ALA A 208 18.40 -4.03 8.02
CA ALA A 208 18.66 -3.47 6.71
C ALA A 208 17.89 -2.15 6.52
N SER A 209 18.55 -1.10 6.04
CA SER A 209 17.93 0.11 5.53
C SER A 209 18.30 0.32 4.06
N CYS A 210 17.51 1.09 3.34
CA CYS A 210 17.81 1.44 1.94
C CYS A 210 18.10 2.93 1.87
N ARG A 211 19.33 3.31 1.46
CA ARG A 211 19.73 4.71 1.30
C ARG A 211 19.84 5.08 -0.17
N GLU A 212 19.72 6.38 -0.45
CA GLU A 212 19.92 6.90 -1.80
C GLU A 212 21.31 6.51 -2.33
N ARG A 213 21.38 6.19 -3.62
CA ARG A 213 22.68 6.04 -4.30
C ARG A 213 23.27 7.44 -4.50
N VAL A 214 24.45 7.66 -4.01
CA VAL A 214 25.26 8.88 -4.22
C VAL A 214 25.93 8.82 -5.59
#